data_2207dd709e7fc7d83429400c24d40487
#
_entry.id   2207dd709e7fc7d83429400c24d40487
#
_cell.length_a   1.000
_cell.length_b   1.000
_cell.length_c   1.000
_cell.angle_alpha   90.00
_cell.angle_beta   90.00
_cell.angle_gamma   90.00
#
_symmetry.space_group_name_H-M   'P 1'
#
loop_
_entity.id
_entity.type
_entity.pdbx_description
1 polymer ?
#
loop_
_entity_poly.entity_id
_entity_poly.type
_entity_poly.pdbx_seq_one_letter_code
_entity_poly.pdbx_strand_id
1 'polypeptide(L)'
;MTAREEILAAVRAAVAEAPQPEPVAKRPEVAVPDRADMLDRFAELVEDYQATVIRCTPPEVTAQVLFALGDARRVLLPKGVPEAVVEAVTGRVGADATSQGDGPDVELEVYDTVVTTCAAGIAATGTVVLDHSAGQGRRALTLLPDRHVCIVRADQVVAD
;
A
#
# COMPACT_ATOMS: atom_id res chain seq x y z
N MET A 1 -28.96 21.62 -22.19
CA MET A 1 -27.99 21.48 -21.05
C MET A 1 -28.09 20.06 -20.56
N THR A 2 -26.97 19.39 -20.36
CA THR A 2 -26.95 18.04 -19.78
C THR A 2 -26.98 18.15 -18.25
N ALA A 3 -27.48 17.13 -17.55
CA ALA A 3 -27.47 17.08 -16.08
C ALA A 3 -26.09 17.37 -15.49
N ARG A 4 -25.02 16.95 -16.18
CA ARG A 4 -23.63 17.26 -15.80
C ARG A 4 -23.34 18.76 -15.85
N GLU A 5 -23.79 19.44 -16.89
CA GLU A 5 -23.56 20.89 -17.04
C GLU A 5 -24.30 21.68 -15.98
N GLU A 6 -25.51 21.25 -15.63
CA GLU A 6 -26.32 21.86 -14.57
C GLU A 6 -25.66 21.69 -13.19
N ILE A 7 -25.20 20.48 -12.85
CA ILE A 7 -24.49 20.21 -11.60
C ILE A 7 -23.21 21.03 -11.52
N LEU A 8 -22.41 21.07 -12.58
CA LEU A 8 -21.16 21.84 -12.59
C LEU A 8 -21.41 23.35 -12.49
N ALA A 9 -22.48 23.86 -13.11
CA ALA A 9 -22.86 25.27 -12.99
C ALA A 9 -23.29 25.60 -11.54
N ALA A 10 -24.10 24.77 -10.91
CA ALA A 10 -24.52 24.93 -9.52
C ALA A 10 -23.33 24.90 -8.54
N VAL A 11 -22.39 23.96 -8.71
CA VAL A 11 -21.17 23.90 -7.90
C VAL A 11 -20.31 25.14 -8.08
N ARG A 12 -20.10 25.60 -9.30
CA ARG A 12 -19.32 26.83 -9.58
C ARG A 12 -19.95 28.07 -8.94
N ALA A 13 -21.27 28.20 -9.02
CA ALA A 13 -22.00 29.30 -8.39
C ALA A 13 -21.83 29.26 -6.85
N ALA A 14 -22.01 28.11 -6.23
CA ALA A 14 -21.85 27.95 -4.80
C ALA A 14 -20.40 28.23 -4.33
N VAL A 15 -19.39 27.79 -5.08
CA VAL A 15 -17.98 28.09 -4.78
C VAL A 15 -17.65 29.56 -4.94
N ALA A 16 -18.23 30.23 -5.94
CA ALA A 16 -18.00 31.66 -6.16
C ALA A 16 -18.59 32.54 -5.04
N GLU A 17 -19.68 32.10 -4.41
CA GLU A 17 -20.31 32.78 -3.30
C GLU A 17 -19.75 32.39 -1.93
N ALA A 18 -18.95 31.31 -1.87
CA ALA A 18 -18.36 30.84 -0.61
C ALA A 18 -17.31 31.85 -0.10
N PRO A 19 -17.31 32.15 1.22
CA PRO A 19 -16.24 32.94 1.80
C PRO A 19 -14.90 32.22 1.56
N GLN A 20 -13.88 33.00 1.21
CA GLN A 20 -12.54 32.44 1.03
C GLN A 20 -12.11 31.77 2.36
N PRO A 21 -11.65 30.51 2.30
CA PRO A 21 -11.18 29.86 3.52
C PRO A 21 -10.02 30.66 4.11
N GLU A 22 -10.07 30.87 5.42
CA GLU A 22 -8.94 31.46 6.12
C GLU A 22 -7.69 30.59 5.86
N PRO A 23 -6.49 31.22 5.72
CA PRO A 23 -5.26 30.45 5.59
C PRO A 23 -5.15 29.47 6.75
N VAL A 24 -5.10 28.17 6.44
CA VAL A 24 -4.88 27.15 7.45
C VAL A 24 -3.56 27.53 8.16
N ALA A 25 -3.63 27.74 9.48
CA ALA A 25 -2.45 28.01 10.28
C ALA A 25 -1.41 26.92 9.99
N LYS A 26 -0.16 27.34 9.70
CA LYS A 26 0.92 26.37 9.53
C LYS A 26 0.92 25.46 10.75
N ARG A 27 0.86 24.16 10.49
CA ARG A 27 1.00 23.15 11.54
C ARG A 27 2.27 23.47 12.33
N PRO A 28 2.24 23.51 13.67
CA PRO A 28 3.46 23.73 14.44
C PRO A 28 4.50 22.68 14.02
N GLU A 29 5.74 23.13 13.86
CA GLU A 29 6.86 22.27 13.54
C GLU A 29 7.07 21.33 14.73
N VAL A 30 6.55 20.12 14.61
CA VAL A 30 6.75 19.06 15.61
C VAL A 30 8.17 18.55 15.44
N ALA A 31 8.93 18.45 16.53
CA ALA A 31 10.26 17.85 16.48
C ALA A 31 10.17 16.47 15.81
N VAL A 32 10.96 16.26 14.75
CA VAL A 32 11.01 14.96 14.06
C VAL A 32 11.56 13.94 15.06
N PRO A 33 10.80 12.87 15.38
CA PRO A 33 11.28 11.83 16.29
C PRO A 33 12.58 11.21 15.78
N ASP A 34 13.37 10.61 16.66
CA ASP A 34 14.49 9.79 16.23
C ASP A 34 14.02 8.68 15.27
N ARG A 35 14.91 8.29 14.38
CA ARG A 35 14.57 7.32 13.33
C ARG A 35 14.09 5.99 13.89
N ALA A 36 14.74 5.52 14.96
CA ALA A 36 14.36 4.28 15.63
C ALA A 36 12.97 4.38 16.25
N ASP A 37 12.71 5.44 17.01
CA ASP A 37 11.40 5.69 17.65
C ASP A 37 10.29 5.79 16.61
N MET A 38 10.57 6.41 15.46
CA MET A 38 9.61 6.53 14.37
C MET A 38 9.25 5.16 13.76
N LEU A 39 10.26 4.29 13.56
CA LEU A 39 10.04 2.94 13.05
C LEU A 39 9.31 2.05 14.06
N ASP A 40 9.63 2.20 15.35
CA ASP A 40 8.94 1.50 16.43
C ASP A 40 7.48 1.91 16.50
N ARG A 41 7.22 3.21 16.47
CA ARG A 41 5.86 3.76 16.47
C ARG A 41 5.05 3.32 15.25
N PHE A 42 5.66 3.30 14.07
CA PHE A 42 5.01 2.81 12.86
C PHE A 42 4.58 1.35 13.01
N ALA A 43 5.49 0.48 13.49
CA ALA A 43 5.21 -0.93 13.67
C ALA A 43 4.09 -1.17 14.70
N GLU A 44 4.16 -0.54 15.87
CA GLU A 44 3.11 -0.62 16.91
C GLU A 44 1.74 -0.29 16.35
N LEU A 45 1.62 0.85 15.63
CA LEU A 45 0.32 1.28 15.10
C LEU A 45 -0.18 0.40 13.95
N VAL A 46 0.70 -0.19 13.15
CA VAL A 46 0.31 -1.18 12.14
C VAL A 46 -0.20 -2.45 12.82
N GLU A 47 0.44 -2.89 13.90
CA GLU A 47 0.01 -4.07 14.69
C GLU A 47 -1.33 -3.85 15.39
N ASP A 48 -1.64 -2.62 15.84
CA ASP A 48 -2.93 -2.24 16.42
C ASP A 48 -4.10 -2.48 15.44
N TYR A 49 -3.85 -2.44 14.13
CA TYR A 49 -4.80 -2.80 13.08
C TYR A 49 -4.80 -4.30 12.75
N GLN A 50 -4.27 -5.15 13.65
CA GLN A 50 -4.22 -6.61 13.51
C GLN A 50 -3.34 -7.10 12.34
N ALA A 51 -2.45 -6.28 11.83
CA ALA A 51 -1.43 -6.71 10.89
C ALA A 51 -0.25 -7.34 11.64
N THR A 52 0.43 -8.28 11.00
CA THR A 52 1.68 -8.84 11.53
C THR A 52 2.85 -8.07 10.95
N VAL A 53 3.67 -7.45 11.80
CA VAL A 53 4.89 -6.77 11.37
C VAL A 53 6.10 -7.68 11.55
N ILE A 54 6.85 -7.90 10.47
CA ILE A 54 8.08 -8.68 10.48
C ILE A 54 9.24 -7.74 10.15
N ARG A 55 10.10 -7.47 11.13
CA ARG A 55 11.30 -6.66 10.92
C ARG A 55 12.45 -7.56 10.45
N CYS A 56 13.10 -7.16 9.38
CA CYS A 56 14.19 -7.93 8.79
C CYS A 56 15.20 -7.01 8.09
N THR A 57 16.39 -7.55 7.85
CA THR A 57 17.40 -6.91 7.02
C THR A 57 17.14 -7.12 5.53
N PRO A 58 17.67 -6.28 4.63
CA PRO A 58 17.42 -6.43 3.19
C PRO A 58 17.70 -7.84 2.63
N PRO A 59 18.76 -8.56 3.03
CA PRO A 59 18.99 -9.93 2.57
C PRO A 59 17.93 -10.94 3.03
N GLU A 60 17.22 -10.67 4.11
CA GLU A 60 16.22 -11.57 4.70
C GLU A 60 14.83 -11.38 4.10
N VAL A 61 14.58 -10.27 3.37
CA VAL A 61 13.24 -9.93 2.85
C VAL A 61 12.59 -11.08 2.11
N THR A 62 13.30 -11.72 1.20
CA THR A 62 12.77 -12.83 0.41
C THR A 62 12.32 -14.00 1.30
N ALA A 63 13.13 -14.36 2.28
CA ALA A 63 12.78 -15.44 3.23
C ALA A 63 11.56 -15.08 4.08
N GLN A 64 11.47 -13.82 4.53
CA GLN A 64 10.34 -13.35 5.32
C GLN A 64 9.05 -13.25 4.50
N VAL A 65 9.13 -12.84 3.23
CA VAL A 65 7.98 -12.89 2.31
C VAL A 65 7.49 -14.32 2.15
N LEU A 66 8.39 -15.28 1.88
CA LEU A 66 8.03 -16.69 1.79
C LEU A 66 7.39 -17.22 3.07
N PHE A 67 7.88 -16.80 4.23
CA PHE A 67 7.28 -17.15 5.52
C PHE A 67 5.86 -16.54 5.65
N ALA A 68 5.69 -15.25 5.32
CA ALA A 68 4.41 -14.55 5.40
C ALA A 68 3.34 -15.10 4.42
N LEU A 69 3.75 -15.72 3.32
CA LEU A 69 2.82 -16.39 2.41
C LEU A 69 2.05 -17.54 3.10
N GLY A 70 2.62 -18.16 4.12
CA GLY A 70 1.95 -19.26 4.84
C GLY A 70 1.55 -20.40 3.90
N ASP A 71 0.25 -20.63 3.75
CA ASP A 71 -0.37 -21.67 2.92
C ASP A 71 -0.87 -21.14 1.55
N ALA A 72 -0.44 -19.95 1.14
CA ALA A 72 -0.82 -19.33 -0.12
C ALA A 72 -0.58 -20.28 -1.31
N ARG A 73 -1.57 -20.35 -2.18
CA ARG A 73 -1.57 -21.21 -3.36
C ARG A 73 -1.48 -20.42 -4.66
N ARG A 74 -2.07 -19.23 -4.70
CA ARG A 74 -2.08 -18.35 -5.86
C ARG A 74 -1.75 -16.93 -5.44
N VAL A 75 -0.69 -16.37 -6.03
CA VAL A 75 -0.11 -15.11 -5.57
C VAL A 75 -0.07 -14.08 -6.69
N LEU A 76 -0.57 -12.89 -6.40
CA LEU A 76 -0.40 -11.71 -7.25
C LEU A 76 0.93 -11.03 -6.96
N LEU A 77 1.69 -10.78 -8.02
CA LEU A 77 3.01 -10.14 -7.98
C LEU A 77 3.02 -8.98 -8.99
N PRO A 78 2.54 -7.79 -8.62
CA PRO A 78 2.50 -6.65 -9.52
C PRO A 78 3.88 -6.32 -10.11
N LYS A 79 3.90 -5.82 -11.33
CA LYS A 79 5.12 -5.40 -12.01
C LYS A 79 5.86 -4.36 -11.16
N GLY A 80 7.13 -4.64 -10.84
CA GLY A 80 7.97 -3.78 -10.00
C GLY A 80 8.19 -4.29 -8.57
N VAL A 81 7.57 -5.42 -8.20
CA VAL A 81 8.01 -6.20 -7.02
C VAL A 81 9.46 -6.66 -7.26
N PRO A 82 10.34 -6.64 -6.24
CA PRO A 82 11.74 -7.04 -6.40
C PRO A 82 11.89 -8.43 -7.04
N GLU A 83 12.76 -8.55 -8.05
CA GLU A 83 12.91 -9.77 -8.87
C GLU A 83 13.22 -11.00 -8.02
N ALA A 84 14.10 -10.89 -7.03
CA ALA A 84 14.42 -11.99 -6.12
C ALA A 84 13.21 -12.51 -5.34
N VAL A 85 12.24 -11.63 -5.02
CA VAL A 85 10.97 -12.01 -4.39
C VAL A 85 10.08 -12.72 -5.41
N VAL A 86 9.98 -12.19 -6.62
CA VAL A 86 9.19 -12.80 -7.71
C VAL A 86 9.70 -14.21 -8.02
N GLU A 87 11.01 -14.39 -8.19
CA GLU A 87 11.64 -15.69 -8.44
C GLU A 87 11.36 -16.70 -7.32
N ALA A 88 11.55 -16.28 -6.07
CA ALA A 88 11.36 -17.14 -4.91
C ALA A 88 9.90 -17.54 -4.72
N VAL A 89 8.96 -16.60 -4.87
CA VAL A 89 7.51 -16.87 -4.78
C VAL A 89 7.08 -17.81 -5.91
N THR A 90 7.48 -17.49 -7.14
CA THR A 90 7.18 -18.33 -8.32
C THR A 90 7.77 -19.74 -8.18
N GLY A 91 8.99 -19.86 -7.65
CA GLY A 91 9.63 -21.15 -7.36
C GLY A 91 8.86 -21.97 -6.31
N ARG A 92 8.18 -21.31 -5.37
CA ARG A 92 7.39 -21.96 -4.31
C ARG A 92 6.02 -22.42 -4.78
N VAL A 93 5.25 -21.55 -5.44
CA VAL A 93 3.84 -21.83 -5.79
C VAL A 93 3.66 -22.32 -7.23
N GLY A 94 4.67 -22.12 -8.09
CA GLY A 94 4.62 -22.42 -9.52
C GLY A 94 4.27 -21.21 -10.39
N ALA A 95 4.77 -21.19 -11.61
CA ALA A 95 4.52 -20.07 -12.55
C ALA A 95 3.04 -19.91 -12.89
N ASP A 96 2.30 -21.01 -13.04
CA ASP A 96 0.87 -20.99 -13.35
C ASP A 96 0.00 -20.49 -12.18
N ALA A 97 0.58 -20.41 -10.98
CA ALA A 97 -0.07 -19.93 -9.78
C ALA A 97 0.28 -18.46 -9.43
N THR A 98 1.05 -17.78 -10.30
CA THR A 98 1.41 -16.37 -10.13
C THR A 98 0.86 -15.52 -11.27
N SER A 99 0.56 -14.25 -11.01
CA SER A 99 0.14 -13.27 -12.01
C SER A 99 0.54 -11.86 -11.60
N GLN A 100 0.73 -10.98 -12.59
CA GLN A 100 0.93 -9.55 -12.37
C GLN A 100 -0.39 -8.80 -12.10
N GLY A 101 -1.54 -9.46 -12.31
CA GLY A 101 -2.85 -8.88 -12.05
C GLY A 101 -3.32 -7.88 -13.10
N ASP A 102 -2.82 -7.99 -14.33
CA ASP A 102 -3.21 -7.09 -15.45
C ASP A 102 -4.56 -7.47 -16.10
N GLY A 103 -5.11 -8.63 -15.73
CA GLY A 103 -6.41 -9.13 -16.22
C GLY A 103 -7.61 -8.43 -15.60
N PRO A 104 -8.85 -8.75 -16.04
CA PRO A 104 -10.09 -8.23 -15.45
C PRO A 104 -10.25 -8.65 -13.98
N ASP A 105 -11.04 -7.90 -13.20
CA ASP A 105 -11.20 -8.11 -11.76
C ASP A 105 -11.71 -9.50 -11.41
N VAL A 106 -12.62 -10.05 -12.22
CA VAL A 106 -13.18 -11.40 -12.02
C VAL A 106 -12.10 -12.51 -12.05
N GLU A 107 -11.00 -12.30 -12.74
CA GLU A 107 -9.88 -13.25 -12.78
C GLU A 107 -8.97 -13.13 -11.54
N LEU A 108 -9.11 -12.07 -10.76
CA LEU A 108 -8.31 -11.84 -9.55
C LEU A 108 -8.87 -12.59 -8.34
N GLU A 109 -10.16 -12.95 -8.34
CA GLU A 109 -10.82 -13.65 -7.23
C GLU A 109 -10.24 -15.05 -6.94
N VAL A 110 -9.50 -15.61 -7.90
CA VAL A 110 -8.85 -16.91 -7.69
C VAL A 110 -7.52 -16.82 -6.93
N TYR A 111 -7.01 -15.59 -6.73
CA TYR A 111 -5.76 -15.36 -6.00
C TYR A 111 -6.05 -15.09 -4.53
N ASP A 112 -5.38 -15.81 -3.66
CA ASP A 112 -5.56 -15.71 -2.21
C ASP A 112 -4.63 -14.68 -1.55
N THR A 113 -3.53 -14.35 -2.20
CA THR A 113 -2.50 -13.47 -1.65
C THR A 113 -1.98 -12.49 -2.70
N VAL A 114 -1.68 -11.25 -2.27
CA VAL A 114 -0.92 -10.29 -3.06
C VAL A 114 0.34 -9.89 -2.31
N VAL A 115 1.47 -9.75 -3.02
CA VAL A 115 2.71 -9.18 -2.49
C VAL A 115 2.96 -7.85 -3.18
N THR A 116 3.12 -6.78 -2.42
CA THR A 116 3.39 -5.43 -2.97
C THR A 116 4.56 -4.76 -2.26
N THR A 117 5.03 -3.67 -2.85
CA THR A 117 5.76 -2.60 -2.16
C THR A 117 4.79 -1.51 -1.74
N CYS A 118 5.29 -0.42 -1.16
CA CYS A 118 4.50 0.78 -0.87
C CYS A 118 5.21 2.05 -1.35
N ALA A 119 4.49 3.16 -1.41
CA ALA A 119 5.06 4.49 -1.65
C ALA A 119 5.68 5.06 -0.37
N ALA A 120 4.99 4.97 0.74
CA ALA A 120 5.45 5.46 2.05
C ALA A 120 4.74 4.72 3.19
N GLY A 121 5.34 4.79 4.39
CA GLY A 121 4.70 4.50 5.66
C GLY A 121 4.59 5.79 6.49
N ILE A 122 3.48 6.02 7.19
CA ILE A 122 3.27 7.20 8.04
C ILE A 122 3.26 6.74 9.49
N ALA A 123 4.30 7.14 10.24
CA ALA A 123 4.51 6.68 11.60
C ALA A 123 3.45 7.22 12.60
N ALA A 124 2.96 8.44 12.37
CA ALA A 124 1.95 9.05 13.24
C ALA A 124 0.65 8.25 13.31
N THR A 125 0.33 7.48 12.27
CA THR A 125 -0.97 6.79 12.11
C THR A 125 -0.86 5.31 11.79
N GLY A 126 0.34 4.75 11.59
CA GLY A 126 0.51 3.37 11.12
C GLY A 126 -0.02 3.15 9.69
N THR A 127 -0.06 4.20 8.88
CA THR A 127 -0.65 4.12 7.54
C THR A 127 0.38 3.68 6.51
N VAL A 128 0.02 2.69 5.69
CA VAL A 128 0.77 2.32 4.48
C VAL A 128 0.13 3.00 3.28
N VAL A 129 0.91 3.79 2.56
CA VAL A 129 0.47 4.55 1.38
C VAL A 129 0.73 3.75 0.12
N LEU A 130 -0.32 3.54 -0.67
CA LEU A 130 -0.27 2.92 -1.99
C LEU A 130 -0.73 3.95 -3.03
N ASP A 131 0.14 4.28 -3.97
CA ASP A 131 -0.11 5.26 -5.03
C ASP A 131 -0.23 4.62 -6.43
N HIS A 132 -0.30 3.29 -6.46
CA HIS A 132 -0.38 2.48 -7.68
C HIS A 132 0.85 2.57 -8.60
N SER A 133 1.98 3.00 -8.09
CA SER A 133 3.26 2.97 -8.78
C SER A 133 3.80 1.54 -8.92
N ALA A 134 5.01 1.41 -9.50
CA ALA A 134 5.65 0.11 -9.68
C ALA A 134 5.76 -0.69 -8.37
N GLY A 135 5.42 -1.96 -8.41
CA GLY A 135 5.42 -2.87 -7.27
C GLY A 135 4.13 -2.85 -6.43
N GLN A 136 3.16 -1.98 -6.75
CA GLN A 136 1.92 -1.86 -5.99
C GLN A 136 0.70 -2.35 -6.78
N GLY A 137 0.74 -2.16 -8.11
CA GLY A 137 -0.35 -2.54 -9.00
C GLY A 137 -1.60 -1.65 -8.82
N ARG A 138 -2.69 -2.03 -9.47
CA ARG A 138 -3.95 -1.30 -9.37
C ARG A 138 -4.70 -1.66 -8.07
N ARG A 139 -5.59 -0.77 -7.64
CA ARG A 139 -6.31 -0.90 -6.35
C ARG A 139 -7.01 -2.25 -6.14
N ALA A 140 -7.58 -2.84 -7.19
CA ALA A 140 -8.26 -4.13 -7.09
C ALA A 140 -7.34 -5.25 -6.54
N LEU A 141 -6.03 -5.20 -6.82
CA LEU A 141 -5.07 -6.21 -6.38
C LEU A 141 -4.90 -6.27 -4.86
N THR A 142 -5.14 -5.17 -4.16
CA THR A 142 -5.00 -5.09 -2.69
C THR A 142 -6.33 -5.21 -1.95
N LEU A 143 -7.45 -5.33 -2.68
CA LEU A 143 -8.79 -5.43 -2.11
C LEU A 143 -9.45 -6.79 -2.30
N LEU A 144 -9.10 -7.53 -3.35
CA LEU A 144 -9.74 -8.81 -3.68
C LEU A 144 -9.10 -10.01 -2.99
N PRO A 145 -7.75 -10.15 -2.91
CA PRO A 145 -7.13 -11.27 -2.19
C PRO A 145 -7.38 -11.19 -0.68
N ASP A 146 -7.47 -12.35 -0.04
CA ASP A 146 -7.67 -12.46 1.40
C ASP A 146 -6.46 -11.99 2.23
N ARG A 147 -5.25 -12.04 1.64
CA ARG A 147 -4.00 -11.70 2.31
C ARG A 147 -3.20 -10.69 1.49
N HIS A 148 -2.71 -9.66 2.17
CA HIS A 148 -1.80 -8.68 1.60
C HIS A 148 -0.46 -8.71 2.35
N VAL A 149 0.63 -9.02 1.65
CA VAL A 149 2.01 -8.92 2.15
C VAL A 149 2.63 -7.66 1.56
N CYS A 150 2.88 -6.66 2.39
CA CYS A 150 3.44 -5.39 1.94
C CYS A 150 4.89 -5.24 2.39
N ILE A 151 5.81 -5.03 1.45
CA ILE A 151 7.21 -4.76 1.72
C ILE A 151 7.39 -3.25 1.92
N VAL A 152 7.70 -2.85 3.16
CA VAL A 152 7.96 -1.45 3.52
C VAL A 152 9.44 -1.30 3.84
N ARG A 153 10.15 -0.42 3.13
CA ARG A 153 11.54 -0.11 3.46
C ARG A 153 11.59 0.91 4.60
N ALA A 154 12.56 0.74 5.50
CA ALA A 154 12.72 1.66 6.61
C ALA A 154 12.84 3.13 6.16
N ASP A 155 13.54 3.41 5.05
CA ASP A 155 13.72 4.77 4.53
C ASP A 155 12.45 5.40 3.91
N GLN A 156 11.40 4.60 3.65
CA GLN A 156 10.09 5.07 3.19
C GLN A 156 9.16 5.49 4.34
N VAL A 157 9.50 5.18 5.60
CA VAL A 157 8.68 5.59 6.74
C VAL A 157 8.97 7.05 7.07
N VAL A 158 7.93 7.87 7.12
CA VAL A 158 7.96 9.30 7.46
C VAL A 158 7.16 9.56 8.72
N ALA A 159 7.38 10.71 9.38
CA ALA A 159 6.72 11.03 10.64
C ALA A 159 5.21 11.25 10.45
N ASP A 160 4.83 12.02 9.43
CA ASP A 160 3.45 12.42 9.10
C ASP A 160 3.30 12.83 7.61
#